data_14f3d203c94e1e023a20b182032ce98d
#
_entry.id   14f3d203c94e1e023a20b182032ce98d
#
_cell.length_a   1.000
_cell.length_b   1.000
_cell.length_c   1.000
_cell.angle_alpha   90.00
_cell.angle_beta   90.00
_cell.angle_gamma   90.00
#
_symmetry.space_group_name_H-M   'P 1'
#
loop_
_entity.id
_entity.type
_entity.pdbx_description
1 polymer ?
#
loop_
_entity_poly.entity_id
_entity_poly.type
_entity_poly.pdbx_seq_one_letter_code
_entity_poly.pdbx_strand_id
1 'polypeptide(L)'
;IENTAASLEGRGPHGLFHKMQEVRAENPDLIYYYQSDYKGYYDHILHDKMIDIIKQYIADPILLPILIDFVKVLHPDGNEGISKGLRSSQFFGNLYHNDIDHAMIEECGKDNYNRFCDDIYILGDNKKELWKHRDTLHRLSKPYNLIIKPSEKVAPVSAGMDALGYIDYGDHSRIRKRTKVNAARKLAKIKSRKRRQ
;
A
#
# COMPACT_ATOMS: atom_id res chain seq x y z
N ILE A 1 0.19 -10.71 -7.35
CA ILE A 1 -0.43 -9.52 -6.69
C ILE A 1 -1.43 -9.96 -5.60
N GLU A 2 -1.17 -11.08 -4.91
CA GLU A 2 -2.16 -11.64 -3.97
C GLU A 2 -2.33 -10.83 -2.69
N ASN A 3 -1.30 -10.15 -2.20
CA ASN A 3 -1.29 -9.44 -0.91
C ASN A 3 -1.45 -7.92 -1.01
N THR A 4 -1.69 -7.38 -2.21
CA THR A 4 -2.15 -5.99 -2.35
C THR A 4 -3.67 -5.94 -2.41
N ALA A 5 -4.26 -4.99 -1.71
CA ALA A 5 -5.71 -4.79 -1.70
C ALA A 5 -6.14 -3.55 -2.50
N ALA A 6 -5.18 -2.77 -3.01
CA ALA A 6 -5.48 -1.55 -3.75
C ALA A 6 -5.86 -1.88 -5.20
N SER A 7 -6.95 -1.27 -5.67
CA SER A 7 -7.40 -1.31 -7.08
C SER A 7 -7.74 -2.70 -7.64
N LEU A 8 -8.05 -3.64 -6.78
CA LEU A 8 -8.59 -4.95 -7.16
C LEU A 8 -10.07 -5.02 -6.79
N GLU A 9 -10.87 -5.55 -7.72
CA GLU A 9 -12.30 -5.74 -7.49
C GLU A 9 -12.54 -6.66 -6.28
N GLY A 10 -13.48 -6.29 -5.42
CA GLY A 10 -13.77 -7.02 -4.18
C GLY A 10 -12.73 -6.85 -3.07
N ARG A 11 -11.64 -6.11 -3.31
CA ARG A 11 -10.61 -5.80 -2.31
C ARG A 11 -10.57 -4.31 -2.02
N GLY A 12 -10.28 -3.96 -0.78
CA GLY A 12 -10.22 -2.57 -0.34
C GLY A 12 -9.59 -2.44 1.04
N PRO A 13 -9.46 -1.20 1.57
CA PRO A 13 -8.82 -0.97 2.87
C PRO A 13 -9.53 -1.72 4.01
N HIS A 14 -10.86 -1.85 3.97
CA HIS A 14 -11.62 -2.59 4.98
C HIS A 14 -11.29 -4.09 4.94
N GLY A 15 -11.29 -4.69 3.75
CA GLY A 15 -10.97 -6.11 3.58
C GLY A 15 -9.56 -6.45 4.03
N LEU A 16 -8.57 -5.61 3.69
CA LEU A 16 -7.19 -5.81 4.14
C LEU A 16 -7.06 -5.67 5.66
N PHE A 17 -7.75 -4.69 6.26
CA PHE A 17 -7.78 -4.52 7.70
C PHE A 17 -8.37 -5.74 8.43
N HIS A 18 -9.51 -6.27 7.95
CA HIS A 18 -10.11 -7.48 8.49
C HIS A 18 -9.21 -8.71 8.32
N LYS A 19 -8.59 -8.88 7.15
CA LYS A 19 -7.61 -9.95 6.94
C LYS A 19 -6.50 -9.92 8.00
N MET A 20 -5.91 -8.75 8.26
CA MET A 20 -4.87 -8.63 9.29
C MET A 20 -5.38 -8.97 10.69
N GLN A 21 -6.64 -8.68 11.01
CA GLN A 21 -7.25 -9.06 12.29
C GLN A 21 -7.49 -10.58 12.37
N GLU A 22 -7.98 -11.21 11.30
CA GLU A 22 -8.20 -12.66 11.20
C GLU A 22 -6.88 -13.41 11.35
N VAL A 23 -5.82 -13.03 10.63
CA VAL A 23 -4.50 -13.62 10.74
C VAL A 23 -3.96 -13.58 12.18
N ARG A 24 -4.16 -12.46 12.90
CA ARG A 24 -3.75 -12.36 14.29
C ARG A 24 -4.64 -13.14 15.26
N ALA A 25 -5.92 -13.28 14.97
CA ALA A 25 -6.82 -14.10 15.77
C ALA A 25 -6.45 -15.60 15.68
N GLU A 26 -6.02 -16.03 14.49
CA GLU A 26 -5.51 -17.38 14.25
C GLU A 26 -4.10 -17.61 14.81
N ASN A 27 -3.31 -16.53 14.94
CA ASN A 27 -1.93 -16.55 15.40
C ASN A 27 -1.71 -15.54 16.55
N PRO A 28 -2.08 -15.87 17.80
CA PRO A 28 -2.03 -14.93 18.93
C PRO A 28 -0.62 -14.41 19.27
N ASP A 29 0.43 -15.08 18.81
CA ASP A 29 1.81 -14.67 19.00
C ASP A 29 2.23 -13.48 18.13
N LEU A 30 1.44 -13.11 17.10
CA LEU A 30 1.67 -11.95 16.25
C LEU A 30 1.29 -10.64 16.98
N ILE A 31 2.06 -10.32 18.02
CA ILE A 31 1.81 -9.19 18.92
C ILE A 31 2.52 -7.89 18.52
N TYR A 32 3.40 -7.94 17.53
CA TYR A 32 4.11 -6.78 17.00
C TYR A 32 3.77 -6.54 15.53
N TYR A 33 4.03 -5.32 15.07
CA TYR A 33 3.94 -4.95 13.67
C TYR A 33 5.08 -4.01 13.26
N TYR A 34 5.51 -4.12 12.02
CA TYR A 34 6.23 -3.06 11.32
C TYR A 34 5.25 -2.30 10.43
N GLN A 35 5.39 -0.99 10.38
CA GLN A 35 4.61 -0.13 9.51
C GLN A 35 5.51 0.90 8.85
N SER A 36 5.33 1.07 7.54
CA SER A 36 6.00 2.10 6.75
C SER A 36 5.10 2.59 5.62
N ASP A 37 5.49 3.69 5.01
CA ASP A 37 4.97 4.15 3.73
C ASP A 37 6.10 4.75 2.88
N TYR A 38 5.89 4.86 1.57
CA TYR A 38 6.86 5.46 0.65
C TYR A 38 6.67 6.98 0.56
N LYS A 39 7.79 7.70 0.47
CA LYS A 39 7.78 9.14 0.20
C LYS A 39 7.51 9.38 -1.28
N GLY A 40 6.36 10.00 -1.60
CA GLY A 40 6.05 10.34 -2.99
C GLY A 40 6.07 9.13 -3.93
N TYR A 41 5.43 8.03 -3.58
CA TYR A 41 5.48 6.75 -4.28
C TYR A 41 5.40 6.89 -5.81
N TYR A 42 4.35 7.56 -6.29
CA TYR A 42 4.13 7.75 -7.74
C TYR A 42 5.12 8.72 -8.38
N ASP A 43 5.70 9.65 -7.61
CA ASP A 43 6.66 10.64 -8.10
C ASP A 43 8.03 10.03 -8.40
N HIS A 44 8.35 8.89 -7.79
CA HIS A 44 9.64 8.19 -7.87
C HIS A 44 9.64 6.94 -8.75
N ILE A 45 8.52 6.63 -9.43
CA ILE A 45 8.47 5.52 -10.38
C ILE A 45 9.32 5.86 -11.60
N LEU A 46 10.39 5.08 -11.82
CA LEU A 46 11.28 5.22 -12.96
C LEU A 46 10.58 4.74 -14.25
N HIS A 47 10.54 5.59 -15.27
CA HIS A 47 9.87 5.29 -16.54
C HIS A 47 10.48 4.06 -17.22
N ASP A 48 11.82 4.02 -17.39
CA ASP A 48 12.49 2.91 -18.07
C ASP A 48 12.21 1.58 -17.38
N LYS A 49 12.33 1.54 -16.05
CA LYS A 49 12.05 0.34 -15.28
C LYS A 49 10.59 -0.10 -15.38
N MET A 50 9.64 0.86 -15.34
CA MET A 50 8.23 0.57 -15.52
C MET A 50 7.93 0.02 -16.92
N ILE A 51 8.55 0.60 -17.95
CA ILE A 51 8.41 0.15 -19.35
C ILE A 51 8.97 -1.27 -19.52
N ASP A 52 10.12 -1.57 -18.90
CA ASP A 52 10.71 -2.91 -18.95
C ASP A 52 9.82 -3.95 -18.27
N ILE A 53 9.19 -3.59 -17.14
CA ILE A 53 8.21 -4.45 -16.47
C ILE A 53 6.98 -4.66 -17.38
N ILE A 54 6.43 -3.61 -17.98
CA ILE A 54 5.29 -3.74 -18.90
C ILE A 54 5.60 -4.68 -20.07
N LYS A 55 6.78 -4.56 -20.69
CA LYS A 55 7.23 -5.41 -21.81
C LYS A 55 7.32 -6.89 -21.45
N GLN A 56 7.54 -7.25 -20.18
CA GLN A 56 7.55 -8.66 -19.75
C GLN A 56 6.16 -9.31 -19.84
N TYR A 57 5.09 -8.50 -19.70
CA TYR A 57 3.71 -8.99 -19.68
C TYR A 57 2.93 -8.70 -20.98
N ILE A 58 3.33 -7.68 -21.73
CA ILE A 58 2.59 -7.17 -22.90
C ILE A 58 3.52 -7.14 -24.10
N ALA A 59 3.23 -7.99 -25.07
CA ALA A 59 3.94 -8.06 -26.38
C ALA A 59 3.10 -7.48 -27.53
N ASP A 60 1.86 -7.07 -27.30
CA ASP A 60 0.96 -6.52 -28.32
C ASP A 60 1.51 -5.21 -28.91
N PRO A 61 1.75 -5.13 -30.23
CA PRO A 61 2.40 -3.97 -30.86
C PRO A 61 1.52 -2.71 -30.89
N ILE A 62 0.22 -2.82 -30.67
CA ILE A 62 -0.72 -1.69 -30.61
C ILE A 62 -0.87 -1.21 -29.16
N LEU A 63 -1.04 -2.15 -28.22
CA LEU A 63 -1.29 -1.82 -26.83
C LEU A 63 -0.04 -1.31 -26.11
N LEU A 64 1.14 -1.87 -26.39
CA LEU A 64 2.37 -1.52 -25.70
C LEU A 64 2.74 -0.03 -25.84
N PRO A 65 2.74 0.60 -27.03
CA PRO A 65 2.99 2.05 -27.17
C PRO A 65 2.00 2.90 -26.36
N ILE A 66 0.71 2.53 -26.34
CA ILE A 66 -0.32 3.26 -25.58
C ILE A 66 -0.02 3.22 -24.09
N LEU A 67 0.40 2.05 -23.56
CA LEU A 67 0.76 1.93 -22.14
C LEU A 67 2.02 2.74 -21.80
N ILE A 68 3.01 2.79 -22.70
CA ILE A 68 4.21 3.61 -22.55
C ILE A 68 3.84 5.09 -22.50
N ASP A 69 2.93 5.55 -23.36
CA ASP A 69 2.45 6.93 -23.34
C ASP A 69 1.73 7.26 -22.03
N PHE A 70 0.95 6.35 -21.46
CA PHE A 70 0.33 6.54 -20.15
C PHE A 70 1.36 6.66 -19.01
N VAL A 71 2.47 5.93 -19.07
CA VAL A 71 3.57 6.06 -18.10
C VAL A 71 4.20 7.43 -18.19
N LYS A 72 4.42 7.94 -19.38
CA LYS A 72 5.13 9.22 -19.65
C LYS A 72 4.24 10.47 -19.64
N VAL A 73 2.92 10.33 -19.57
CA VAL A 73 1.96 11.43 -19.81
C VAL A 73 2.19 12.66 -18.92
N LEU A 74 2.69 12.49 -17.72
CA LEU A 74 2.96 13.62 -16.79
C LEU A 74 4.30 14.30 -17.11
N HIS A 75 5.31 13.53 -17.46
CA HIS A 75 6.66 13.97 -17.75
C HIS A 75 7.17 13.30 -19.04
N PRO A 76 6.73 13.77 -20.24
CA PRO A 76 7.10 13.13 -21.52
C PRO A 76 8.61 13.06 -21.74
N ASP A 77 9.32 14.11 -21.32
CA ASP A 77 10.78 14.25 -21.46
C ASP A 77 11.54 13.89 -20.16
N GLY A 78 10.83 13.46 -19.13
CA GLY A 78 11.40 13.07 -17.85
C GLY A 78 11.63 11.57 -17.74
N ASN A 79 12.40 11.15 -16.71
CA ASN A 79 12.74 9.76 -16.47
C ASN A 79 11.97 9.13 -15.29
N GLU A 80 11.18 9.91 -14.54
CA GLU A 80 10.45 9.45 -13.38
C GLU A 80 9.12 10.18 -13.19
N GLY A 81 8.25 9.54 -12.42
CA GLY A 81 6.96 10.06 -12.02
C GLY A 81 5.82 9.68 -12.95
N ILE A 82 4.73 9.14 -12.38
CA ILE A 82 3.49 8.86 -13.09
C ILE A 82 2.32 9.66 -12.50
N SER A 83 1.32 9.94 -13.33
CA SER A 83 0.15 10.76 -12.93
C SER A 83 -0.64 10.12 -11.79
N LYS A 84 -0.90 10.87 -10.71
CA LYS A 84 -1.73 10.43 -9.58
C LYS A 84 -3.23 10.41 -9.87
N GLY A 85 -3.68 11.03 -10.96
CA GLY A 85 -5.09 11.22 -11.27
C GLY A 85 -5.70 10.17 -12.19
N LEU A 86 -4.90 9.33 -12.82
CA LEU A 86 -5.37 8.31 -13.75
C LEU A 86 -5.68 7.01 -13.01
N ARG A 87 -6.74 6.30 -13.45
CA ARG A 87 -7.05 4.96 -12.92
C ARG A 87 -5.93 3.95 -13.19
N SER A 88 -5.25 4.08 -14.34
CA SER A 88 -4.09 3.27 -14.71
C SER A 88 -2.91 3.41 -13.75
N SER A 89 -2.75 4.56 -13.09
CA SER A 89 -1.62 4.79 -12.19
C SER A 89 -1.59 3.84 -10.99
N GLN A 90 -2.75 3.49 -10.46
CA GLN A 90 -2.82 2.51 -9.37
C GLN A 90 -2.43 1.10 -9.85
N PHE A 91 -2.83 0.74 -11.06
CA PHE A 91 -2.40 -0.51 -11.69
C PHE A 91 -0.88 -0.52 -11.91
N PHE A 92 -0.33 0.54 -12.50
CA PHE A 92 1.11 0.67 -12.70
C PHE A 92 1.89 0.65 -11.38
N GLY A 93 1.40 1.34 -10.34
CA GLY A 93 2.01 1.28 -9.02
C GLY A 93 2.04 -0.15 -8.46
N ASN A 94 0.93 -0.89 -8.55
CA ASN A 94 0.90 -2.29 -8.13
C ASN A 94 1.86 -3.17 -8.93
N LEU A 95 1.91 -2.97 -10.26
CA LEU A 95 2.80 -3.71 -11.14
C LEU A 95 4.27 -3.40 -10.86
N TYR A 96 4.60 -2.13 -10.60
CA TYR A 96 5.96 -1.68 -10.28
C TYR A 96 6.51 -2.29 -8.98
N HIS A 97 5.64 -2.53 -8.01
CA HIS A 97 6.01 -3.10 -6.71
C HIS A 97 5.94 -4.63 -6.67
N ASN A 98 5.49 -5.27 -7.74
CA ASN A 98 5.18 -6.71 -7.75
C ASN A 98 6.36 -7.60 -7.31
N ASP A 99 7.56 -7.34 -7.82
CA ASP A 99 8.74 -8.15 -7.48
C ASP A 99 9.15 -7.98 -6.01
N ILE A 100 8.99 -6.75 -5.48
CA ILE A 100 9.22 -6.48 -4.06
C ILE A 100 8.19 -7.22 -3.21
N ASP A 101 6.90 -7.20 -3.62
CA ASP A 101 5.84 -7.94 -2.92
C ASP A 101 6.16 -9.44 -2.85
N HIS A 102 6.56 -10.05 -3.98
CA HIS A 102 6.90 -11.47 -4.02
C HIS A 102 8.07 -11.80 -3.09
N ALA A 103 9.17 -11.03 -3.16
CA ALA A 103 10.33 -11.24 -2.31
C ALA A 103 9.99 -11.05 -0.82
N MET A 104 9.16 -10.06 -0.48
CA MET A 104 8.72 -9.84 0.91
C MET A 104 7.78 -10.93 1.41
N ILE A 105 6.92 -11.49 0.54
CA ILE A 105 6.06 -12.65 0.88
C ILE A 105 6.91 -13.88 1.18
N GLU A 106 7.95 -14.13 0.40
CA GLU A 106 8.91 -15.22 0.65
C GLU A 106 9.67 -15.02 1.97
N GLU A 107 10.05 -13.79 2.29
CA GLU A 107 10.80 -13.43 3.50
C GLU A 107 9.94 -13.49 4.78
N CYS A 108 8.74 -12.91 4.75
CA CYS A 108 7.89 -12.70 5.94
C CYS A 108 6.78 -13.74 6.09
N GLY A 109 6.45 -14.46 5.03
CA GLY A 109 5.24 -15.27 4.92
C GLY A 109 4.05 -14.47 4.36
N LYS A 110 3.21 -15.19 3.61
CA LYS A 110 2.08 -14.61 2.84
C LYS A 110 1.07 -13.87 3.72
N ASP A 111 0.80 -14.34 4.93
CA ASP A 111 -0.22 -13.77 5.78
C ASP A 111 0.31 -12.59 6.62
N ASN A 112 1.60 -12.55 6.85
CA ASN A 112 2.24 -11.51 7.64
C ASN A 112 2.52 -10.24 6.83
N TYR A 113 2.86 -10.35 5.54
CA TYR A 113 3.09 -9.20 4.66
C TYR A 113 1.79 -8.69 4.05
N ASN A 114 1.52 -7.40 4.21
CA ASN A 114 0.32 -6.76 3.72
C ASN A 114 0.64 -5.37 3.16
N ARG A 115 0.13 -5.03 1.97
CA ARG A 115 0.33 -3.73 1.33
C ARG A 115 -0.96 -3.13 0.80
N PHE A 116 -1.11 -1.83 0.99
CA PHE A 116 -2.17 -1.03 0.37
C PHE A 116 -1.58 0.22 -0.27
N CYS A 117 -1.45 0.24 -1.60
CA CYS A 117 -0.71 1.26 -2.35
C CYS A 117 0.73 1.40 -1.84
N ASP A 118 1.02 2.52 -1.21
CA ASP A 118 2.30 2.89 -0.60
C ASP A 118 2.43 2.50 0.89
N ASP A 119 1.33 2.14 1.55
CA ASP A 119 1.32 1.68 2.94
C ASP A 119 1.69 0.20 3.04
N ILE A 120 2.69 -0.12 3.87
CA ILE A 120 3.18 -1.48 4.12
C ILE A 120 3.01 -1.83 5.59
N TYR A 121 2.50 -3.05 5.85
CA TYR A 121 2.32 -3.63 7.18
C TYR A 121 2.91 -5.03 7.21
N ILE A 122 3.75 -5.32 8.20
CA ILE A 122 4.28 -6.67 8.44
C ILE A 122 3.95 -7.03 9.89
N LEU A 123 3.23 -8.15 10.07
CA LEU A 123 2.92 -8.70 11.39
C LEU A 123 4.04 -9.64 11.83
N GLY A 124 4.30 -9.72 13.13
CA GLY A 124 5.34 -10.60 13.67
C GLY A 124 5.24 -10.78 15.19
N ASP A 125 5.89 -11.82 15.66
CA ASP A 125 6.01 -12.17 17.08
C ASP A 125 7.26 -11.56 17.74
N ASN A 126 8.23 -11.13 16.91
CA ASN A 126 9.54 -10.70 17.37
C ASN A 126 9.98 -9.37 16.71
N LYS A 127 10.25 -8.35 17.53
CA LYS A 127 10.72 -7.05 17.06
C LYS A 127 12.03 -7.12 16.26
N LYS A 128 12.96 -8.00 16.67
CA LYS A 128 14.27 -8.12 16.03
C LYS A 128 14.13 -8.66 14.60
N GLU A 129 13.19 -9.57 14.37
CA GLU A 129 12.91 -10.08 13.03
C GLU A 129 12.21 -9.04 12.17
N LEU A 130 11.24 -8.30 12.73
CA LEU A 130 10.60 -7.19 12.02
C LEU A 130 11.61 -6.12 11.57
N TRP A 131 12.66 -5.85 12.35
CA TRP A 131 13.75 -4.97 11.93
C TRP A 131 14.60 -5.58 10.79
N LYS A 132 14.80 -6.90 10.74
CA LYS A 132 15.45 -7.55 9.59
C LYS A 132 14.58 -7.47 8.34
N HIS A 133 13.28 -7.72 8.45
CA HIS A 133 12.34 -7.55 7.33
C HIS A 133 12.31 -6.11 6.81
N ARG A 134 12.39 -5.13 7.69
CA ARG A 134 12.58 -3.72 7.33
C ARG A 134 13.86 -3.53 6.50
N ASP A 135 14.99 -4.08 6.94
CA ASP A 135 16.26 -3.94 6.21
C ASP A 135 16.20 -4.61 4.83
N THR A 136 15.54 -5.77 4.73
CA THR A 136 15.24 -6.42 3.45
C THR A 136 14.38 -5.54 2.55
N LEU A 137 13.29 -4.93 3.08
CA LEU A 137 12.44 -4.04 2.32
C LEU A 137 13.21 -2.82 1.79
N HIS A 138 14.07 -2.19 2.61
CA HIS A 138 14.93 -1.10 2.18
C HIS A 138 15.87 -1.52 1.04
N ARG A 139 16.50 -2.67 1.17
CA ARG A 139 17.42 -3.23 0.15
C ARG A 139 16.69 -3.49 -1.18
N LEU A 140 15.48 -4.06 -1.13
CA LEU A 140 14.66 -4.35 -2.30
C LEU A 140 14.09 -3.08 -2.95
N SER A 141 13.75 -2.06 -2.17
CA SER A 141 13.17 -0.80 -2.66
C SER A 141 14.19 0.09 -3.37
N LYS A 142 15.47 0.02 -2.99
CA LYS A 142 16.53 0.87 -3.51
C LYS A 142 16.70 0.82 -5.05
N PRO A 143 16.72 -0.36 -5.71
CA PRO A 143 16.82 -0.45 -7.18
C PRO A 143 15.60 0.09 -7.91
N TYR A 144 14.48 0.30 -7.20
CA TYR A 144 13.23 0.85 -7.71
C TYR A 144 13.09 2.35 -7.43
N ASN A 145 14.14 3.02 -6.95
CA ASN A 145 14.10 4.44 -6.56
C ASN A 145 12.99 4.76 -5.54
N LEU A 146 12.54 3.76 -4.77
CA LEU A 146 11.48 3.91 -3.77
C LEU A 146 12.11 4.25 -2.41
N ILE A 147 11.69 5.38 -1.85
CA ILE A 147 12.23 5.94 -0.60
C ILE A 147 11.21 5.72 0.51
N ILE A 148 11.55 4.91 1.51
CA ILE A 148 10.72 4.71 2.71
C ILE A 148 10.82 5.95 3.59
N LYS A 149 9.68 6.41 4.13
CA LYS A 149 9.65 7.57 5.03
C LYS A 149 10.33 7.26 6.38
N PRO A 150 11.00 8.26 6.99
CA PRO A 150 11.61 8.08 8.32
C PRO A 150 10.61 7.80 9.46
N SER A 151 9.30 7.94 9.19
CA SER A 151 8.22 7.64 10.15
C SER A 151 7.93 6.15 10.29
N GLU A 152 8.70 5.28 9.65
CA GLU A 152 8.61 3.83 9.82
C GLU A 152 8.80 3.42 11.29
N LYS A 153 8.12 2.36 11.71
CA LYS A 153 8.17 1.92 13.11
C LYS A 153 7.92 0.44 13.28
N VAL A 154 8.50 -0.10 14.34
CA VAL A 154 8.13 -1.40 14.92
C VAL A 154 7.53 -1.16 16.29
N ALA A 155 6.31 -1.61 16.53
CA ALA A 155 5.60 -1.39 17.78
C ALA A 155 4.71 -2.59 18.14
N PRO A 156 4.31 -2.75 19.42
CA PRO A 156 3.29 -3.73 19.79
C PRO A 156 1.92 -3.27 19.27
N VAL A 157 1.08 -4.21 18.83
CA VAL A 157 -0.28 -3.92 18.37
C VAL A 157 -1.11 -3.29 19.48
N SER A 158 -0.91 -3.71 20.73
CA SER A 158 -1.58 -3.16 21.91
C SER A 158 -1.35 -1.64 22.14
N ALA A 159 -0.28 -1.08 21.57
CA ALA A 159 -0.04 0.37 21.57
C ALA A 159 -0.90 1.15 20.56
N GLY A 160 -1.60 0.44 19.68
CA GLY A 160 -2.46 1.00 18.63
C GLY A 160 -1.77 1.01 17.27
N MET A 161 -2.09 0.04 16.42
CA MET A 161 -1.67 0.01 15.01
C MET A 161 -2.62 0.89 14.19
N ASP A 162 -2.14 2.05 13.72
CA ASP A 162 -2.92 2.95 12.87
C ASP A 162 -2.86 2.50 11.41
N ALA A 163 -3.84 1.72 10.97
CA ALA A 163 -3.88 1.10 9.65
C ALA A 163 -5.21 1.39 8.93
N LEU A 164 -5.12 1.86 7.67
CA LEU A 164 -6.23 1.93 6.72
C LEU A 164 -7.48 2.68 7.21
N GLY A 165 -7.29 3.65 8.13
CA GLY A 165 -8.39 4.44 8.71
C GLY A 165 -8.93 3.92 10.03
N TYR A 166 -8.35 2.87 10.57
CA TYR A 166 -8.62 2.27 11.87
C TYR A 166 -7.40 2.36 12.78
N ILE A 167 -7.64 2.21 14.08
CA ILE A 167 -6.60 1.97 15.09
C ILE A 167 -6.94 0.63 15.73
N ASP A 168 -6.06 -0.34 15.58
CA ASP A 168 -6.21 -1.68 16.12
C ASP A 168 -5.36 -1.85 17.38
N TYR A 169 -5.96 -2.28 18.48
CA TYR A 169 -5.29 -2.51 19.77
C TYR A 169 -5.08 -3.99 20.10
N GLY A 170 -5.52 -4.86 19.18
CA GLY A 170 -5.41 -6.30 19.35
C GLY A 170 -6.71 -6.95 19.79
N ASP A 171 -7.24 -6.54 20.92
CA ASP A 171 -8.51 -7.01 21.49
C ASP A 171 -9.73 -6.22 20.96
N HIS A 172 -9.51 -4.99 20.53
CA HIS A 172 -10.55 -4.15 19.93
C HIS A 172 -9.94 -3.18 18.88
N SER A 173 -10.81 -2.61 18.04
CA SER A 173 -10.42 -1.60 17.08
C SER A 173 -11.32 -0.37 17.13
N ARG A 174 -10.80 0.78 16.72
CA ARG A 174 -11.51 2.05 16.64
C ARG A 174 -11.32 2.70 15.27
N ILE A 175 -12.37 3.34 14.77
CA ILE A 175 -12.24 4.20 13.59
C ILE A 175 -11.39 5.42 13.96
N ARG A 176 -10.40 5.75 13.13
CA ARG A 176 -9.53 6.92 13.28
C ARG A 176 -10.35 8.20 13.47
N LYS A 177 -9.95 9.07 14.40
CA LYS A 177 -10.67 10.33 14.70
C LYS A 177 -10.95 11.18 13.45
N ARG A 178 -9.96 11.32 12.55
CA ARG A 178 -10.10 12.06 11.28
C ARG A 178 -11.20 11.47 10.39
N THR A 179 -11.30 10.16 10.30
CA THR A 179 -12.33 9.45 9.52
C THR A 179 -13.72 9.72 10.09
N LYS A 180 -13.90 9.62 11.43
CA LYS A 180 -15.16 9.95 12.11
C LYS A 180 -15.59 11.40 11.87
N VAL A 181 -14.68 12.36 12.03
CA VAL A 181 -14.96 13.78 11.83
C VAL A 181 -15.36 14.06 10.37
N ASN A 182 -14.67 13.48 9.40
CA ASN A 182 -14.98 13.64 7.98
C ASN A 182 -16.35 13.05 7.63
N ALA A 183 -16.69 11.88 8.16
CA ALA A 183 -18.01 11.27 7.99
C ALA A 183 -19.13 12.15 8.60
N ALA A 184 -18.94 12.64 9.82
CA ALA A 184 -19.90 13.53 10.48
C ALA A 184 -20.12 14.82 9.67
N ARG A 185 -19.05 15.44 9.14
CA ARG A 185 -19.14 16.64 8.27
C ARG A 185 -19.92 16.35 6.97
N LYS A 186 -19.70 15.19 6.33
CA LYS A 186 -20.46 14.80 5.13
C LYS A 186 -21.94 14.60 5.44
N LEU A 187 -22.28 13.92 6.55
CA LEU A 187 -23.67 13.71 6.98
C LEU A 187 -24.38 15.03 7.30
N ALA A 188 -23.71 15.97 7.98
CA ALA A 188 -24.28 17.29 8.27
C ALA A 188 -24.63 18.06 6.97
N LYS A 189 -23.77 17.98 5.93
CA LYS A 189 -24.04 18.60 4.61
C LYS A 189 -25.28 17.98 3.93
N ILE A 190 -25.46 16.67 4.01
CA ILE A 190 -26.62 15.97 3.43
C ILE A 190 -27.91 16.41 4.14
N LYS A 191 -27.92 16.47 5.48
CA LYS A 191 -29.06 16.94 6.26
C LYS A 191 -29.43 18.40 5.94
N SER A 192 -28.43 19.27 5.74
CA SER A 192 -28.69 20.68 5.38
C SER A 192 -29.27 20.85 3.97
N ARG A 193 -28.90 19.99 3.01
CA ARG A 193 -29.47 19.98 1.65
C ARG A 193 -30.96 19.54 1.65
N LYS A 194 -31.30 18.47 2.40
CA LYS A 194 -32.70 18.00 2.53
C LYS A 194 -33.65 19.00 3.22
N ARG A 195 -33.14 19.94 4.02
CA ARG A 195 -33.92 21.00 4.66
C ARG A 195 -34.16 22.23 3.75
N ARG A 196 -33.47 22.30 2.60
CA ARG A 196 -33.59 23.40 1.63
C ARG A 196 -34.41 23.02 0.38
N GLN A 197 -34.87 21.78 0.28
CA GLN A 197 -35.88 21.29 -0.65
C GLN A 197 -37.23 21.16 0.07
#